data_9c2722d5f747fad27b96a8a8857c16a0
#
_entry.id   9c2722d5f747fad27b96a8a8857c16a0
#
_cell.length_a   1.000
_cell.length_b   1.000
_cell.length_c   1.000
_cell.angle_alpha   90.00
_cell.angle_beta   90.00
_cell.angle_gamma   90.00
#
_symmetry.space_group_name_H-M   'P 1'
#
loop_
_entity.id
_entity.type
_entity.pdbx_description
1 polymer ?
#
loop_
_entity_poly.entity_id
_entity_poly.type
_entity_poly.pdbx_seq_one_letter_code
_entity_poly.pdbx_strand_id
1 'polypeptide(L)'
;NAAKNGKKVVVLLELLARFDEARNIDNAEALRQAGVKVIYGIPGLKVHCKLALVKRREGSQLKGYVHVGTGNFNEDTAKIYSDFSLFTANRTVAEDAERVFEFLQNNYKQLDTDLLLVSPYNMRERFESLIDNEIKNAKDGKKAYIYVKCNSLTDERMIGLLYKASKAGVRVRLIVRGACCLMPEVKGLSDNIRAISIVDKYLEHARLILFYNGGKEKAFILSADWMTRNLSRRVEVGIPIQDKTILNTLKNTFSIQWKDKVKARNLNLEVINQRVSPSSPDETDLQTRSQVALYNFYASQNETQK
;
A
#
# COMPACT_ATOMS: atom_id res chain seq x y z
N ASN A 1 -5.35 -26.06 -12.56
CA ASN A 1 -4.40 -26.66 -13.51
C ASN A 1 -3.08 -27.05 -12.84
N ALA A 2 -2.42 -26.19 -12.03
CA ALA A 2 -1.14 -26.53 -11.39
C ALA A 2 -1.23 -27.78 -10.51
N ALA A 3 -2.25 -27.88 -9.63
CA ALA A 3 -2.47 -29.04 -8.78
C ALA A 3 -2.74 -30.30 -9.60
N LYS A 4 -3.59 -30.23 -10.64
CA LYS A 4 -3.84 -31.34 -11.56
C LYS A 4 -2.56 -31.81 -12.28
N ASN A 5 -1.58 -30.92 -12.45
CA ASN A 5 -0.26 -31.24 -13.01
C ASN A 5 0.78 -31.61 -11.93
N GLY A 6 0.34 -32.11 -10.78
CA GLY A 6 1.20 -32.63 -9.70
C GLY A 6 1.99 -31.56 -8.92
N LYS A 7 1.62 -30.28 -9.00
CA LYS A 7 2.26 -29.22 -8.20
C LYS A 7 1.60 -29.11 -6.83
N LYS A 8 2.41 -28.88 -5.80
CA LYS A 8 1.88 -28.54 -4.47
C LYS A 8 1.31 -27.12 -4.51
N VAL A 9 0.02 -26.99 -4.32
CA VAL A 9 -0.69 -25.71 -4.32
C VAL A 9 -1.36 -25.51 -2.97
N VAL A 10 -1.16 -24.33 -2.39
CA VAL A 10 -1.80 -23.89 -1.15
C VAL A 10 -2.50 -22.56 -1.43
N VAL A 11 -3.77 -22.45 -1.09
CA VAL A 11 -4.56 -21.24 -1.24
C VAL A 11 -5.20 -20.89 0.09
N LEU A 12 -5.04 -19.65 0.54
CA LEU A 12 -5.80 -19.11 1.65
C LEU A 12 -6.96 -18.30 1.10
N LEU A 13 -8.16 -18.61 1.52
CA LEU A 13 -9.39 -17.89 1.19
C LEU A 13 -9.96 -17.25 2.44
N GLU A 14 -10.28 -15.95 2.35
CA GLU A 14 -11.04 -15.22 3.36
C GLU A 14 -12.53 -15.39 3.07
N LEU A 15 -13.19 -16.30 3.78
CA LEU A 15 -14.61 -16.62 3.56
C LEU A 15 -15.55 -15.44 3.86
N LEU A 16 -15.20 -14.61 4.86
CA LEU A 16 -16.01 -13.46 5.27
C LEU A 16 -15.70 -12.20 4.43
N ALA A 17 -15.46 -12.36 3.15
CA ALA A 17 -15.33 -11.25 2.22
C ALA A 17 -16.72 -10.69 1.89
N ARG A 18 -16.96 -9.40 2.20
CA ARG A 18 -18.27 -8.77 1.96
C ARG A 18 -18.70 -8.93 0.52
N PHE A 19 -19.95 -9.40 0.31
CA PHE A 19 -20.63 -9.60 -0.98
C PHE A 19 -20.11 -10.78 -1.84
N ASP A 20 -19.12 -11.55 -1.36
CA ASP A 20 -18.53 -12.67 -2.12
C ASP A 20 -18.54 -13.99 -1.33
N GLU A 21 -19.28 -14.09 -0.22
CA GLU A 21 -19.24 -15.25 0.67
C GLU A 21 -19.63 -16.55 -0.04
N ALA A 22 -20.76 -16.56 -0.75
CA ALA A 22 -21.25 -17.75 -1.47
C ALA A 22 -20.26 -18.17 -2.57
N ARG A 23 -19.77 -17.21 -3.38
CA ARG A 23 -18.80 -17.45 -4.44
C ARG A 23 -17.46 -17.99 -3.89
N ASN A 24 -17.04 -17.54 -2.71
CA ASN A 24 -15.82 -18.02 -2.08
C ASN A 24 -15.98 -19.46 -1.57
N ILE A 25 -17.16 -19.85 -1.11
CA ILE A 25 -17.46 -21.26 -0.72
C ILE A 25 -17.38 -22.16 -1.93
N ASP A 26 -18.04 -21.80 -3.04
CA ASP A 26 -18.04 -22.57 -4.28
C ASP A 26 -16.62 -22.72 -4.86
N ASN A 27 -15.87 -21.61 -4.87
CA ASN A 27 -14.47 -21.60 -5.31
C ASN A 27 -13.58 -22.49 -4.42
N ALA A 28 -13.81 -22.47 -3.10
CA ALA A 28 -13.06 -23.31 -2.17
C ALA A 28 -13.27 -24.80 -2.45
N GLU A 29 -14.50 -25.22 -2.70
CA GLU A 29 -14.83 -26.61 -2.99
C GLU A 29 -14.21 -27.04 -4.34
N ALA A 30 -14.34 -26.22 -5.39
CA ALA A 30 -13.73 -26.48 -6.68
C ALA A 30 -12.19 -26.61 -6.59
N LEU A 31 -11.54 -25.78 -5.77
CA LEU A 31 -10.10 -25.88 -5.53
C LEU A 31 -9.73 -27.18 -4.81
N ARG A 32 -10.49 -27.58 -3.78
CA ARG A 32 -10.25 -28.84 -3.05
C ARG A 32 -10.39 -30.05 -3.97
N GLN A 33 -11.44 -30.08 -4.78
CA GLN A 33 -11.66 -31.16 -5.77
C GLN A 33 -10.52 -31.23 -6.80
N ALA A 34 -9.88 -30.09 -7.09
CA ALA A 34 -8.70 -30.03 -7.94
C ALA A 34 -7.38 -30.45 -7.24
N GLY A 35 -7.42 -30.85 -5.96
CA GLY A 35 -6.24 -31.26 -5.18
C GLY A 35 -5.46 -30.11 -4.54
N VAL A 36 -6.06 -28.93 -4.44
CA VAL A 36 -5.44 -27.75 -3.76
C VAL A 36 -5.66 -27.84 -2.25
N LYS A 37 -4.62 -27.57 -1.46
CA LYS A 37 -4.77 -27.37 -0.02
C LYS A 37 -5.38 -25.98 0.23
N VAL A 38 -6.65 -25.96 0.63
CA VAL A 38 -7.35 -24.71 0.97
C VAL A 38 -7.29 -24.47 2.48
N ILE A 39 -6.96 -23.21 2.85
CA ILE A 39 -6.95 -22.72 4.23
C ILE A 39 -8.05 -21.68 4.35
N TYR A 40 -8.89 -21.79 5.38
CA TYR A 40 -10.02 -20.91 5.62
C TYR A 40 -9.70 -19.94 6.75
N GLY A 41 -9.09 -18.80 6.39
CA GLY A 41 -8.79 -17.76 7.37
C GLY A 41 -7.84 -18.18 8.51
N ILE A 42 -7.71 -17.31 9.49
CA ILE A 42 -7.00 -17.56 10.75
C ILE A 42 -7.90 -17.13 11.90
N PRO A 43 -8.08 -17.97 12.94
CA PRO A 43 -8.87 -17.58 14.11
C PRO A 43 -8.39 -16.25 14.71
N GLY A 44 -9.31 -15.30 14.87
CA GLY A 44 -9.03 -13.99 15.48
C GLY A 44 -8.34 -12.96 14.58
N LEU A 45 -7.86 -13.33 13.39
CA LEU A 45 -7.21 -12.41 12.44
C LEU A 45 -7.85 -12.51 11.06
N LYS A 46 -8.32 -11.38 10.53
CA LYS A 46 -8.75 -11.31 9.13
C LYS A 46 -7.53 -11.21 8.22
N VAL A 47 -7.44 -12.09 7.21
CA VAL A 47 -6.35 -12.04 6.23
C VAL A 47 -6.76 -11.11 5.09
N HIS A 48 -5.96 -10.04 4.90
CA HIS A 48 -6.25 -9.01 3.89
C HIS A 48 -5.06 -8.74 2.96
N CYS A 49 -3.92 -9.38 3.17
CA CYS A 49 -2.76 -9.25 2.29
C CYS A 49 -3.04 -9.84 0.89
N LYS A 50 -2.36 -9.31 -0.12
CA LYS A 50 -2.38 -9.78 -1.49
C LYS A 50 -0.98 -10.25 -1.85
N LEU A 51 -0.73 -11.52 -1.55
CA LEU A 51 0.56 -12.16 -1.65
C LEU A 51 0.44 -13.46 -2.46
N ALA A 52 1.35 -13.65 -3.41
CA ALA A 52 1.52 -14.94 -4.08
C ALA A 52 3.00 -15.32 -4.12
N LEU A 53 3.27 -16.60 -3.95
CA LEU A 53 4.63 -17.17 -4.02
C LEU A 53 4.61 -18.37 -4.97
N VAL A 54 5.48 -18.35 -5.95
CA VAL A 54 5.76 -19.50 -6.83
C VAL A 54 7.19 -19.94 -6.59
N LYS A 55 7.38 -21.19 -6.17
CA LYS A 55 8.71 -21.82 -6.05
C LYS A 55 8.95 -22.72 -7.25
N ARG A 56 9.99 -22.46 -8.01
CA ARG A 56 10.33 -23.15 -9.22
C ARG A 56 11.77 -23.65 -9.15
N ARG A 57 12.00 -24.89 -9.59
CA ARG A 57 13.36 -25.43 -9.76
C ARG A 57 13.96 -24.88 -11.05
N GLU A 58 15.12 -24.23 -10.92
CA GLU A 58 15.93 -23.74 -12.02
C GLU A 58 17.34 -24.31 -11.87
N GLY A 59 17.65 -25.31 -12.70
CA GLY A 59 18.86 -26.13 -12.52
C GLY A 59 18.83 -26.85 -11.17
N SER A 60 19.88 -26.66 -10.37
CA SER A 60 20.01 -27.22 -9.02
C SER A 60 19.35 -26.37 -7.92
N GLN A 61 18.91 -25.15 -8.24
CA GLN A 61 18.39 -24.20 -7.24
C GLN A 61 16.87 -24.13 -7.25
N LEU A 62 16.26 -23.95 -6.07
CA LEU A 62 14.86 -23.63 -5.92
C LEU A 62 14.70 -22.11 -5.80
N LYS A 63 14.12 -21.47 -6.84
CA LYS A 63 13.95 -20.02 -6.91
C LYS A 63 12.51 -19.62 -6.58
N GLY A 64 12.35 -18.59 -5.75
CA GLY A 64 11.06 -18.02 -5.38
C GLY A 64 10.74 -16.78 -6.22
N TYR A 65 9.50 -16.71 -6.70
CA TYR A 65 8.92 -15.57 -7.40
C TYR A 65 7.74 -15.09 -6.58
N VAL A 66 7.76 -13.83 -6.18
CA VAL A 66 6.77 -13.25 -5.28
C VAL A 66 6.01 -12.15 -5.98
N HIS A 67 4.70 -12.15 -5.82
CA HIS A 67 3.83 -11.01 -6.09
C HIS A 67 3.38 -10.40 -4.76
N VAL A 68 3.52 -9.09 -4.62
CA VAL A 68 2.93 -8.29 -3.54
C VAL A 68 2.08 -7.21 -4.16
N GLY A 69 0.80 -7.17 -3.81
CA GLY A 69 -0.15 -6.22 -4.38
C GLY A 69 -0.89 -5.39 -3.33
N THR A 70 -1.35 -4.20 -3.75
CA THR A 70 -2.27 -3.37 -2.97
C THR A 70 -3.73 -3.76 -3.22
N GLY A 71 -4.04 -4.34 -4.38
CA GLY A 71 -5.36 -4.69 -4.88
C GLY A 71 -5.73 -6.16 -4.75
N ASN A 72 -7.02 -6.45 -4.71
CA ASN A 72 -7.55 -7.81 -4.59
C ASN A 72 -7.29 -8.65 -5.86
N PHE A 73 -7.16 -9.96 -5.69
CA PHE A 73 -7.20 -10.94 -6.77
C PHE A 73 -8.65 -11.17 -7.25
N ASN A 74 -9.22 -10.13 -7.85
CA ASN A 74 -10.58 -10.16 -8.38
C ASN A 74 -10.61 -9.38 -9.70
N GLU A 75 -11.06 -10.05 -10.78
CA GLU A 75 -11.02 -9.49 -12.14
C GLU A 75 -11.93 -8.28 -12.34
N ASP A 76 -13.07 -8.22 -11.63
CA ASP A 76 -14.03 -7.12 -11.76
C ASP A 76 -13.52 -5.86 -11.05
N THR A 77 -12.99 -6.01 -9.83
CA THR A 77 -12.38 -4.88 -9.14
C THR A 77 -11.11 -4.39 -9.84
N ALA A 78 -10.33 -5.28 -10.47
CA ALA A 78 -9.14 -4.90 -11.22
C ALA A 78 -9.42 -3.99 -12.43
N LYS A 79 -10.65 -4.02 -12.97
CA LYS A 79 -11.07 -3.13 -14.08
C LYS A 79 -11.37 -1.71 -13.64
N ILE A 80 -11.69 -1.51 -12.35
CA ILE A 80 -12.20 -0.23 -11.83
C ILE A 80 -11.37 0.35 -10.67
N TYR A 81 -10.44 -0.42 -10.10
CA TYR A 81 -9.54 0.02 -9.02
C TYR A 81 -8.15 0.32 -9.59
N SER A 82 -7.54 1.40 -9.14
CA SER A 82 -6.13 1.65 -9.39
C SER A 82 -5.29 1.09 -8.25
N ASP A 83 -4.40 0.16 -8.58
CA ASP A 83 -3.57 -0.55 -7.62
C ASP A 83 -2.13 -0.69 -8.12
N PHE A 84 -1.23 -1.07 -7.21
CA PHE A 84 0.13 -1.47 -7.52
C PHE A 84 0.29 -2.97 -7.36
N SER A 85 1.06 -3.57 -8.27
CA SER A 85 1.51 -4.96 -8.23
C SER A 85 3.01 -5.01 -8.45
N LEU A 86 3.74 -5.57 -7.50
CA LEU A 86 5.18 -5.80 -7.62
C LEU A 86 5.45 -7.28 -7.76
N PHE A 87 6.20 -7.63 -8.82
CA PHE A 87 6.74 -8.97 -9.02
C PHE A 87 8.24 -8.93 -8.77
N THR A 88 8.76 -9.87 -7.98
CA THR A 88 10.18 -9.92 -7.65
C THR A 88 10.67 -11.36 -7.49
N ALA A 89 11.93 -11.58 -7.84
CA ALA A 89 12.66 -12.82 -7.55
C ALA A 89 13.75 -12.58 -6.48
N ASN A 90 13.64 -11.50 -5.71
CA ASN A 90 14.55 -11.26 -4.60
C ASN A 90 14.43 -12.38 -3.57
N ARG A 91 15.58 -12.99 -3.24
CA ARG A 91 15.66 -14.17 -2.38
C ARG A 91 15.09 -13.90 -0.98
N THR A 92 15.47 -12.81 -0.36
CA THR A 92 15.00 -12.45 0.99
C THR A 92 13.49 -12.23 1.02
N VAL A 93 12.94 -11.58 -0.01
CA VAL A 93 11.49 -11.40 -0.13
C VAL A 93 10.77 -12.74 -0.31
N ALA A 94 11.37 -13.67 -1.05
CA ALA A 94 10.79 -15.01 -1.25
C ALA A 94 10.83 -15.84 0.04
N GLU A 95 11.91 -15.76 0.81
CA GLU A 95 12.04 -16.40 2.12
C GLU A 95 11.04 -15.80 3.12
N ASP A 96 10.87 -14.48 3.14
CA ASP A 96 9.86 -13.81 3.97
C ASP A 96 8.43 -14.23 3.58
N ALA A 97 8.13 -14.27 2.28
CA ALA A 97 6.82 -14.72 1.80
C ALA A 97 6.55 -16.18 2.20
N GLU A 98 7.56 -17.03 2.18
CA GLU A 98 7.44 -18.41 2.66
C GLU A 98 7.11 -18.47 4.15
N ARG A 99 7.81 -17.67 4.99
CA ARG A 99 7.51 -17.55 6.44
C ARG A 99 6.09 -17.07 6.69
N VAL A 100 5.60 -16.10 5.88
CA VAL A 100 4.20 -15.65 5.95
C VAL A 100 3.24 -16.80 5.63
N PHE A 101 3.45 -17.57 4.55
CA PHE A 101 2.61 -18.72 4.23
C PHE A 101 2.70 -19.84 5.26
N GLU A 102 3.88 -20.06 5.88
CA GLU A 102 4.02 -21.02 6.99
C GLU A 102 3.21 -20.57 8.21
N PHE A 103 3.28 -19.29 8.57
CA PHE A 103 2.46 -18.71 9.62
C PHE A 103 0.97 -18.84 9.32
N LEU A 104 0.54 -18.55 8.10
CA LEU A 104 -0.87 -18.68 7.70
C LEU A 104 -1.37 -20.13 7.79
N GLN A 105 -0.47 -21.13 7.68
CA GLN A 105 -0.79 -22.54 7.86
C GLN A 105 -0.74 -23.01 9.31
N ASN A 106 0.10 -22.37 10.13
CA ASN A 106 0.39 -22.74 11.52
C ASN A 106 0.54 -21.46 12.35
N ASN A 107 -0.58 -20.85 12.72
CA ASN A 107 -0.66 -19.53 13.34
C ASN A 107 -0.07 -19.41 14.76
N TYR A 108 0.37 -20.52 15.35
CA TYR A 108 1.11 -20.53 16.61
C TYR A 108 2.62 -20.30 16.44
N LYS A 109 3.14 -20.32 15.21
CA LYS A 109 4.54 -19.99 14.94
C LYS A 109 4.75 -18.48 15.02
N GLN A 110 5.86 -18.08 15.63
CA GLN A 110 6.29 -16.68 15.59
C GLN A 110 6.62 -16.30 14.15
N LEU A 111 6.14 -15.13 13.73
CA LEU A 111 6.44 -14.59 12.41
C LEU A 111 7.51 -13.51 12.54
N ASP A 112 8.65 -13.74 11.94
CA ASP A 112 9.73 -12.78 11.78
C ASP A 112 10.09 -12.64 10.30
N THR A 113 10.26 -11.41 9.82
CA THR A 113 10.55 -11.09 8.41
C THR A 113 11.62 -10.01 8.31
N ASP A 114 12.53 -10.18 7.36
CA ASP A 114 13.68 -9.30 7.16
C ASP A 114 13.30 -8.02 6.38
N LEU A 115 12.56 -8.18 5.29
CA LEU A 115 12.16 -7.10 4.38
C LEU A 115 10.66 -6.83 4.41
N LEU A 116 9.82 -7.85 4.37
CA LEU A 116 8.38 -7.67 4.37
C LEU A 116 7.90 -7.06 5.68
N LEU A 117 7.03 -6.07 5.58
CA LEU A 117 6.29 -5.54 6.71
C LEU A 117 4.99 -6.30 6.85
N VAL A 118 4.80 -6.94 8.00
CA VAL A 118 3.61 -7.75 8.25
C VAL A 118 2.86 -7.23 9.47
N SER A 119 1.61 -6.89 9.31
CA SER A 119 0.71 -6.61 10.43
C SER A 119 0.07 -7.93 10.92
N PRO A 120 -0.13 -8.07 12.25
CA PRO A 120 0.10 -7.11 13.35
C PRO A 120 1.51 -7.17 13.96
N TYR A 121 2.50 -7.77 13.31
CA TYR A 121 3.80 -8.12 13.90
C TYR A 121 4.79 -6.96 13.92
N ASN A 122 5.32 -6.54 12.75
CA ASN A 122 6.40 -5.56 12.67
C ASN A 122 6.03 -4.28 11.87
N MET A 123 4.90 -4.28 11.14
CA MET A 123 4.55 -3.17 10.23
C MET A 123 4.42 -1.85 10.97
N ARG A 124 3.68 -1.82 12.08
CA ARG A 124 3.47 -0.61 12.88
C ARG A 124 4.80 -0.05 13.39
N GLU A 125 5.58 -0.87 14.08
CA GLU A 125 6.85 -0.46 14.70
C GLU A 125 7.84 0.05 13.64
N ARG A 126 7.86 -0.58 12.48
CA ARG A 126 8.73 -0.14 11.38
C ARG A 126 8.35 1.26 10.89
N PHE A 127 7.06 1.57 10.72
CA PHE A 127 6.62 2.91 10.32
C PHE A 127 6.85 3.94 11.43
N GLU A 128 6.62 3.59 12.68
CA GLU A 128 6.92 4.46 13.82
C GLU A 128 8.41 4.86 13.85
N SER A 129 9.30 3.88 13.71
CA SER A 129 10.75 4.11 13.65
C SER A 129 11.15 5.03 12.47
N LEU A 130 10.49 4.89 11.31
CA LEU A 130 10.75 5.76 10.16
C LEU A 130 10.24 7.18 10.39
N ILE A 131 9.08 7.36 11.03
CA ILE A 131 8.56 8.66 11.41
C ILE A 131 9.50 9.34 12.42
N ASP A 132 9.95 8.60 13.43
CA ASP A 132 10.88 9.12 14.44
C ASP A 132 12.22 9.54 13.82
N ASN A 133 12.70 8.80 12.82
CA ASN A 133 13.88 9.19 12.05
C ASN A 133 13.68 10.51 11.28
N GLU A 134 12.50 10.72 10.65
CA GLU A 134 12.19 12.00 9.99
C GLU A 134 12.11 13.14 11.01
N ILE A 135 11.52 12.90 12.19
CA ILE A 135 11.47 13.88 13.30
C ILE A 135 12.88 14.27 13.73
N LYS A 136 13.77 13.29 13.90
CA LYS A 136 15.16 13.54 14.24
C LYS A 136 15.86 14.37 13.17
N ASN A 137 15.72 13.98 11.89
CA ASN A 137 16.32 14.72 10.77
C ASN A 137 15.83 16.18 10.72
N ALA A 138 14.54 16.42 10.93
CA ALA A 138 13.99 17.78 10.94
C ALA A 138 14.53 18.62 12.11
N LYS A 139 14.62 18.05 13.31
CA LYS A 139 15.22 18.71 14.49
C LYS A 139 16.69 19.05 14.29
N ASP A 140 17.42 18.21 13.54
CA ASP A 140 18.82 18.46 13.14
C ASP A 140 18.93 19.49 11.99
N GLY A 141 17.86 20.17 11.60
CA GLY A 141 17.82 21.15 10.50
C GLY A 141 17.94 20.53 9.10
N LYS A 142 17.84 19.22 8.98
CA LYS A 142 17.92 18.49 7.71
C LYS A 142 16.56 18.45 7.02
N LYS A 143 16.57 18.32 5.71
CA LYS A 143 15.35 18.03 4.94
C LYS A 143 14.69 16.75 5.45
N ALA A 144 13.37 16.79 5.67
CA ALA A 144 12.57 15.67 6.10
C ALA A 144 11.17 15.73 5.49
N TYR A 145 10.66 14.59 5.04
CA TYR A 145 9.27 14.48 4.58
C TYR A 145 8.67 13.11 4.76
N ILE A 146 7.35 13.07 4.92
CA ILE A 146 6.52 11.87 4.94
C ILE A 146 5.36 12.09 3.98
N TYR A 147 5.24 11.25 2.94
CA TYR A 147 4.12 11.28 2.01
C TYR A 147 3.35 9.97 2.12
N VAL A 148 2.04 10.06 2.30
CA VAL A 148 1.17 8.90 2.50
C VAL A 148 0.00 8.97 1.53
N LYS A 149 -0.17 7.92 0.74
CA LYS A 149 -1.40 7.65 0.01
C LYS A 149 -2.05 6.43 0.63
N CYS A 150 -3.30 6.54 1.07
CA CYS A 150 -4.07 5.45 1.63
C CYS A 150 -5.57 5.66 1.41
N ASN A 151 -6.38 4.64 1.70
CA ASN A 151 -7.83 4.82 1.62
C ASN A 151 -8.37 5.50 2.87
N SER A 152 -7.85 5.14 4.05
CA SER A 152 -8.30 5.70 5.32
C SER A 152 -7.15 5.90 6.31
N LEU A 153 -7.23 6.98 7.06
CA LEU A 153 -6.28 7.37 8.11
C LEU A 153 -7.07 7.66 9.41
N THR A 154 -7.19 6.65 10.27
CA THR A 154 -8.00 6.72 11.50
C THR A 154 -7.29 6.12 12.72
N ASP A 155 -6.04 5.65 12.56
CA ASP A 155 -5.27 5.12 13.69
C ASP A 155 -4.73 6.28 14.53
N GLU A 156 -5.19 6.37 15.76
CA GLU A 156 -4.88 7.46 16.69
C GLU A 156 -3.37 7.60 16.93
N ARG A 157 -2.66 6.47 17.08
CA ARG A 157 -1.23 6.47 17.35
C ARG A 157 -0.43 6.98 16.15
N MET A 158 -0.79 6.55 14.94
CA MET A 158 -0.15 7.05 13.71
C MET A 158 -0.44 8.54 13.48
N ILE A 159 -1.68 8.98 13.72
CA ILE A 159 -2.06 10.40 13.64
C ILE A 159 -1.25 11.23 14.63
N GLY A 160 -1.15 10.77 15.89
CA GLY A 160 -0.35 11.45 16.92
C GLY A 160 1.12 11.58 16.53
N LEU A 161 1.71 10.58 15.88
CA LEU A 161 3.08 10.64 15.36
C LEU A 161 3.22 11.63 14.20
N LEU A 162 2.24 11.70 13.29
CA LEU A 162 2.26 12.71 12.22
C LEU A 162 2.15 14.13 12.77
N TYR A 163 1.36 14.37 13.82
CA TYR A 163 1.33 15.67 14.51
C TYR A 163 2.70 16.00 15.15
N LYS A 164 3.33 15.03 15.81
CA LYS A 164 4.70 15.20 16.34
C LYS A 164 5.69 15.53 15.23
N ALA A 165 5.60 14.84 14.09
CA ALA A 165 6.44 15.09 12.93
C ALA A 165 6.22 16.52 12.37
N SER A 166 4.98 16.96 12.25
CA SER A 166 4.65 18.32 11.83
C SER A 166 5.24 19.38 12.76
N LYS A 167 5.08 19.22 14.07
CA LYS A 167 5.67 20.13 15.08
C LYS A 167 7.20 20.20 15.01
N ALA A 168 7.84 19.11 14.60
CA ALA A 168 9.29 19.05 14.40
C ALA A 168 9.75 19.68 13.08
N GLY A 169 8.85 20.13 12.19
CA GLY A 169 9.17 20.71 10.89
C GLY A 169 9.19 19.72 9.73
N VAL A 170 8.76 18.46 9.93
CA VAL A 170 8.66 17.47 8.85
C VAL A 170 7.52 17.85 7.91
N ARG A 171 7.78 17.89 6.59
CA ARG A 171 6.75 18.10 5.59
C ARG A 171 5.91 16.84 5.41
N VAL A 172 4.62 16.92 5.70
CA VAL A 172 3.68 15.81 5.55
C VAL A 172 2.68 16.10 4.43
N ARG A 173 2.54 15.18 3.48
CA ARG A 173 1.53 15.22 2.41
C ARG A 173 0.71 13.95 2.43
N LEU A 174 -0.61 14.10 2.45
CA LEU A 174 -1.56 13.00 2.57
C LEU A 174 -2.51 13.00 1.38
N ILE A 175 -2.67 11.84 0.73
CA ILE A 175 -3.73 11.59 -0.26
C ILE A 175 -4.63 10.53 0.36
N VAL A 176 -5.79 10.94 0.89
CA VAL A 176 -6.72 10.06 1.60
C VAL A 176 -8.09 10.17 0.97
N ARG A 177 -8.58 9.10 0.32
CA ARG A 177 -9.86 9.16 -0.41
C ARG A 177 -11.09 8.87 0.44
N GLY A 178 -10.93 8.23 1.59
CA GLY A 178 -12.02 7.84 2.51
C GLY A 178 -11.92 8.54 3.85
N ALA A 179 -12.13 7.81 4.95
CA ALA A 179 -12.13 8.38 6.29
C ALA A 179 -10.75 8.93 6.68
N CYS A 180 -10.71 10.18 7.08
CA CYS A 180 -9.52 10.86 7.61
C CYS A 180 -9.85 11.52 8.94
N CYS A 181 -9.30 11.00 10.05
CA CYS A 181 -9.46 11.58 11.38
C CYS A 181 -8.33 12.57 11.74
N LEU A 182 -7.33 12.71 10.86
CA LEU A 182 -6.29 13.72 11.02
C LEU A 182 -6.81 15.07 10.51
N MET A 183 -6.56 16.11 11.28
CA MET A 183 -6.90 17.51 10.95
C MET A 183 -5.64 18.22 10.45
N PRO A 184 -5.51 18.48 9.14
CA PRO A 184 -4.38 19.21 8.58
C PRO A 184 -4.54 20.71 8.78
N GLU A 185 -3.44 21.46 8.63
CA GLU A 185 -3.40 22.93 8.61
C GLU A 185 -3.89 23.63 9.90
N VAL A 186 -3.92 22.90 11.03
CA VAL A 186 -4.26 23.49 12.33
C VAL A 186 -3.03 24.16 12.92
N LYS A 187 -3.13 25.47 13.19
CA LYS A 187 -2.04 26.28 13.76
C LYS A 187 -1.51 25.69 15.08
N GLY A 188 -0.20 25.50 15.15
CA GLY A 188 0.50 24.94 16.30
C GLY A 188 0.37 23.43 16.47
N LEU A 189 -0.42 22.75 15.61
CA LEU A 189 -0.60 21.29 15.64
C LEU A 189 -0.11 20.63 14.36
N SER A 190 -0.61 21.07 13.22
CA SER A 190 -0.39 20.43 11.92
C SER A 190 -0.02 21.43 10.81
N ASP A 191 0.72 22.48 11.14
CA ASP A 191 1.14 23.54 10.22
C ASP A 191 1.86 23.02 8.99
N ASN A 192 2.58 21.89 9.12
CA ASN A 192 3.36 21.27 8.05
C ASN A 192 2.64 20.07 7.40
N ILE A 193 1.36 19.84 7.73
CA ILE A 193 0.53 18.78 7.12
C ILE A 193 -0.43 19.40 6.12
N ARG A 194 -0.44 18.84 4.92
CA ARG A 194 -1.45 19.11 3.90
C ARG A 194 -2.09 17.79 3.49
N ALA A 195 -3.38 17.79 3.26
CA ALA A 195 -4.12 16.60 2.89
C ALA A 195 -5.13 16.89 1.75
N ILE A 196 -5.18 15.98 0.80
CA ILE A 196 -6.16 16.00 -0.30
C ILE A 196 -6.86 14.65 -0.42
N SER A 197 -8.04 14.68 -1.01
CA SER A 197 -8.77 13.49 -1.44
C SER A 197 -8.98 13.51 -2.95
N ILE A 198 -8.79 12.37 -3.61
CA ILE A 198 -9.05 12.22 -5.05
C ILE A 198 -10.10 11.14 -5.22
N VAL A 199 -11.23 11.53 -5.85
CA VAL A 199 -12.30 10.63 -6.29
C VAL A 199 -12.56 10.90 -7.77
N ASP A 200 -12.28 9.89 -8.61
CA ASP A 200 -12.36 10.03 -10.05
C ASP A 200 -12.93 8.77 -10.71
N LYS A 201 -12.73 8.56 -12.00
CA LYS A 201 -13.24 7.46 -12.82
C LYS A 201 -12.85 6.09 -12.23
N TYR A 202 -11.59 5.93 -11.87
CA TYR A 202 -11.08 4.73 -11.21
C TYR A 202 -10.96 4.98 -9.71
N LEU A 203 -11.24 3.95 -8.90
CA LEU A 203 -11.10 4.03 -7.47
C LEU A 203 -9.61 4.09 -7.09
N GLU A 204 -9.19 5.15 -6.43
CA GLU A 204 -7.81 5.35 -5.93
C GLU A 204 -7.53 4.42 -4.75
N HIS A 205 -7.25 3.14 -5.03
CA HIS A 205 -7.18 2.08 -4.03
C HIS A 205 -5.75 1.78 -3.55
N ALA A 206 -4.75 2.10 -4.35
CA ALA A 206 -3.34 1.85 -4.01
C ALA A 206 -2.91 2.55 -2.71
N ARG A 207 -2.04 1.88 -1.93
CA ARG A 207 -1.38 2.47 -0.77
C ARG A 207 0.10 2.60 -1.05
N LEU A 208 0.61 3.80 -0.80
CA LEU A 208 2.00 4.17 -1.02
C LEU A 208 2.47 5.07 0.11
N ILE A 209 3.61 4.75 0.68
CA ILE A 209 4.24 5.56 1.73
C ILE A 209 5.66 5.87 1.32
N LEU A 210 6.05 7.14 1.45
CA LEU A 210 7.37 7.65 1.09
C LEU A 210 7.98 8.39 2.26
N PHE A 211 9.26 8.11 2.54
CA PHE A 211 10.09 8.82 3.53
C PHE A 211 11.34 9.38 2.86
N TYR A 212 11.77 10.57 3.28
CA TYR A 212 13.04 11.15 2.80
C TYR A 212 14.26 10.41 3.34
N ASN A 213 14.20 10.02 4.60
CA ASN A 213 15.20 9.17 5.26
C ASN A 213 16.64 9.66 5.09
N GLY A 214 16.86 10.99 5.30
CA GLY A 214 18.18 11.60 5.19
C GLY A 214 18.79 11.55 3.78
N GLY A 215 17.94 11.56 2.73
CA GLY A 215 18.36 11.45 1.32
C GLY A 215 18.43 10.02 0.79
N LYS A 216 18.35 9.00 1.67
CA LYS A 216 18.21 7.59 1.28
C LYS A 216 16.73 7.22 1.24
N GLU A 217 16.00 7.85 0.33
CA GLU A 217 14.55 7.76 0.24
C GLU A 217 14.04 6.32 0.28
N LYS A 218 12.94 6.10 0.98
CA LYS A 218 12.27 4.82 1.09
C LYS A 218 10.84 4.91 0.62
N ALA A 219 10.43 3.95 -0.20
CA ALA A 219 9.05 3.78 -0.65
C ALA A 219 8.54 2.41 -0.22
N PHE A 220 7.25 2.35 0.12
CA PHE A 220 6.55 1.12 0.46
C PHE A 220 5.21 1.07 -0.25
N ILE A 221 4.89 -0.07 -0.87
CA ILE A 221 3.52 -0.39 -1.27
C ILE A 221 2.98 -1.45 -0.31
N LEU A 222 1.69 -1.37 0.04
CA LEU A 222 1.12 -2.23 1.07
C LEU A 222 -0.38 -2.43 0.88
N SER A 223 -0.92 -3.48 1.51
CA SER A 223 -2.35 -3.74 1.54
C SER A 223 -3.08 -3.00 2.66
N ALA A 224 -2.35 -2.48 3.66
CA ALA A 224 -2.89 -1.83 4.84
C ALA A 224 -3.22 -0.35 4.62
N ASP A 225 -4.33 0.08 5.17
CA ASP A 225 -4.57 1.48 5.51
C ASP A 225 -4.01 1.79 6.91
N TRP A 226 -3.84 3.04 7.26
CA TRP A 226 -3.46 3.43 8.61
C TRP A 226 -4.70 3.53 9.51
N MET A 227 -5.29 2.37 9.74
CA MET A 227 -6.42 2.14 10.65
C MET A 227 -6.02 1.11 11.71
N THR A 228 -6.52 1.24 12.93
CA THR A 228 -6.20 0.30 14.02
C THR A 228 -6.48 -1.15 13.65
N ARG A 229 -7.60 -1.42 12.96
CA ARG A 229 -7.91 -2.77 12.48
C ARG A 229 -6.88 -3.34 11.52
N ASN A 230 -6.32 -2.52 10.60
CA ASN A 230 -5.31 -2.94 9.64
C ASN A 230 -3.96 -3.18 10.31
N LEU A 231 -3.57 -2.31 11.25
CA LEU A 231 -2.25 -2.36 11.89
C LEU A 231 -2.20 -3.28 13.13
N SER A 232 -3.34 -3.81 13.61
CA SER A 232 -3.39 -4.59 14.87
C SER A 232 -4.28 -5.83 14.85
N ARG A 233 -5.21 -5.97 13.87
CA ARG A 233 -6.22 -7.04 13.87
C ARG A 233 -6.38 -7.72 12.51
N ARG A 234 -5.48 -7.46 11.57
CA ARG A 234 -5.47 -8.06 10.25
C ARG A 234 -4.08 -8.51 9.87
N VAL A 235 -4.01 -9.56 9.07
CA VAL A 235 -2.77 -9.88 8.36
C VAL A 235 -2.71 -9.03 7.11
N GLU A 236 -1.82 -8.07 7.11
CA GLU A 236 -1.51 -7.18 5.99
C GLU A 236 -0.04 -7.34 5.63
N VAL A 237 0.30 -7.10 4.38
CA VAL A 237 1.69 -7.14 3.90
C VAL A 237 2.05 -5.84 3.21
N GLY A 238 3.23 -5.33 3.50
CA GLY A 238 3.89 -4.25 2.80
C GLY A 238 5.29 -4.64 2.38
N ILE A 239 5.79 -4.05 1.31
CA ILE A 239 7.12 -4.31 0.77
C ILE A 239 7.88 -3.01 0.54
N PRO A 240 9.15 -2.89 1.02
CA PRO A 240 10.02 -1.80 0.67
C PRO A 240 10.47 -1.92 -0.78
N ILE A 241 10.49 -0.81 -1.48
CA ILE A 241 10.97 -0.72 -2.86
C ILE A 241 12.48 -0.49 -2.85
N GLN A 242 13.22 -1.48 -3.32
CA GLN A 242 14.69 -1.45 -3.36
C GLN A 242 15.23 -0.92 -4.68
N ASP A 243 14.51 -1.14 -5.78
CA ASP A 243 14.89 -0.66 -7.11
C ASP A 243 14.67 0.85 -7.23
N LYS A 244 15.73 1.58 -7.63
CA LYS A 244 15.70 3.04 -7.75
C LYS A 244 14.78 3.54 -8.86
N THR A 245 14.64 2.79 -9.94
CA THR A 245 13.77 3.16 -11.07
C THR A 245 12.32 3.06 -10.63
N ILE A 246 11.94 1.96 -9.98
CA ILE A 246 10.59 1.76 -9.44
C ILE A 246 10.30 2.80 -8.35
N LEU A 247 11.25 3.09 -7.47
CA LEU A 247 11.12 4.14 -6.45
C LEU A 247 10.81 5.49 -7.07
N ASN A 248 11.56 5.89 -8.10
CA ASN A 248 11.34 7.15 -8.82
C ASN A 248 9.98 7.17 -9.53
N THR A 249 9.57 6.07 -10.14
CA THR A 249 8.23 5.92 -10.75
C THR A 249 7.12 6.15 -9.72
N LEU A 250 7.22 5.54 -8.54
CA LEU A 250 6.23 5.73 -7.46
C LEU A 250 6.23 7.16 -6.90
N LYS A 251 7.40 7.80 -6.79
CA LYS A 251 7.48 9.22 -6.41
C LYS A 251 6.81 10.12 -7.44
N ASN A 252 7.05 9.87 -8.72
CA ASN A 252 6.41 10.61 -9.81
C ASN A 252 4.89 10.39 -9.79
N THR A 253 4.44 9.16 -9.59
CA THR A 253 3.02 8.83 -9.44
C THR A 253 2.38 9.63 -8.31
N PHE A 254 3.00 9.65 -7.11
CA PHE A 254 2.52 10.47 -6.00
C PHE A 254 2.51 11.97 -6.36
N SER A 255 3.57 12.47 -7.00
CA SER A 255 3.69 13.88 -7.38
C SER A 255 2.62 14.30 -8.40
N ILE A 256 2.32 13.45 -9.39
CA ILE A 256 1.26 13.68 -10.38
C ILE A 256 -0.10 13.76 -9.67
N GLN A 257 -0.39 12.81 -8.78
CA GLN A 257 -1.64 12.82 -8.01
C GLN A 257 -1.74 14.04 -7.08
N TRP A 258 -0.63 14.42 -6.45
CA TRP A 258 -0.59 15.59 -5.58
C TRP A 258 -0.88 16.90 -6.33
N LYS A 259 -0.58 16.97 -7.59
CA LYS A 259 -0.81 18.14 -8.46
C LYS A 259 -2.20 18.18 -9.12
N ASP A 260 -3.06 17.20 -8.84
CA ASP A 260 -4.42 17.19 -9.41
C ASP A 260 -5.20 18.45 -9.01
N LYS A 261 -5.66 19.20 -10.01
CA LYS A 261 -6.46 20.41 -9.83
C LYS A 261 -7.92 20.22 -10.27
N VAL A 262 -8.23 19.09 -10.89
CA VAL A 262 -9.54 18.79 -11.48
C VAL A 262 -10.42 17.99 -10.54
N LYS A 263 -9.86 16.96 -9.92
CA LYS A 263 -10.60 16.02 -9.06
C LYS A 263 -10.25 16.10 -7.60
N ALA A 264 -9.07 16.63 -7.26
CA ALA A 264 -8.65 16.74 -5.86
C ALA A 264 -9.53 17.71 -5.06
N ARG A 265 -9.75 17.34 -3.80
CA ARG A 265 -10.44 18.11 -2.78
C ARG A 265 -9.52 18.31 -1.59
N ASN A 266 -9.47 19.52 -1.06
CA ASN A 266 -8.77 19.79 0.18
C ASN A 266 -9.48 19.09 1.34
N LEU A 267 -8.70 18.41 2.17
CA LEU A 267 -9.15 17.92 3.47
C LEU A 267 -8.66 18.93 4.51
N ASN A 268 -9.51 19.85 4.91
CA ASN A 268 -9.24 20.87 5.92
C ASN A 268 -10.37 20.93 6.96
N LEU A 269 -10.23 21.76 7.98
CA LEU A 269 -11.22 21.90 9.06
C LEU A 269 -12.60 22.36 8.56
N GLU A 270 -12.63 23.16 7.51
CA GLU A 270 -13.86 23.75 7.01
C GLU A 270 -14.73 22.75 6.27
N VAL A 271 -14.17 21.58 5.90
CA VAL A 271 -14.86 20.40 5.30
C VAL A 271 -15.89 20.78 4.21
N ILE A 272 -15.63 21.82 3.45
CA ILE A 272 -16.59 22.36 2.47
C ILE A 272 -16.49 21.63 1.13
N ASN A 273 -15.85 20.47 1.06
CA ASN A 273 -15.63 19.73 -0.18
C ASN A 273 -14.99 20.61 -1.28
N GLN A 274 -14.13 21.54 -0.88
CA GLN A 274 -13.53 22.53 -1.75
C GLN A 274 -12.52 21.88 -2.68
N ARG A 275 -12.61 22.17 -3.96
CA ARG A 275 -11.58 21.79 -4.94
C ARG A 275 -10.26 22.42 -4.59
N VAL A 276 -9.18 21.71 -4.83
CA VAL A 276 -7.85 22.31 -4.86
C VAL A 276 -7.88 23.37 -5.96
N SER A 277 -7.85 24.66 -5.57
CA SER A 277 -7.95 25.75 -6.54
C SER A 277 -6.78 25.71 -7.50
N PRO A 278 -7.01 25.91 -8.82
CA PRO A 278 -5.94 26.12 -9.76
C PRO A 278 -5.18 27.40 -9.41
N SER A 279 -3.88 27.40 -9.59
CA SER A 279 -3.04 28.58 -9.35
C SER A 279 -3.26 29.67 -10.42
N SER A 280 -3.88 29.30 -11.55
CA SER A 280 -4.31 30.20 -12.64
C SER A 280 -5.56 29.65 -13.34
N PRO A 281 -6.35 30.49 -14.07
CA PRO A 281 -7.50 30.05 -14.87
C PRO A 281 -7.16 29.00 -15.94
N ASP A 282 -5.92 28.97 -16.43
CA ASP A 282 -5.44 28.05 -17.46
C ASP A 282 -5.12 26.64 -16.93
N GLU A 283 -5.08 26.45 -15.60
CA GLU A 283 -4.83 25.14 -14.97
C GLU A 283 -6.05 24.21 -14.90
N THR A 284 -7.16 24.56 -15.54
CA THR A 284 -8.32 23.66 -15.72
C THR A 284 -8.10 22.63 -16.83
N ASP A 285 -6.92 22.62 -17.44
CA ASP A 285 -6.52 21.68 -18.48
C ASP A 285 -6.64 20.23 -17.97
N LEU A 286 -7.17 19.36 -18.82
CA LEU A 286 -7.26 17.91 -18.62
C LEU A 286 -5.91 17.28 -18.21
N GLN A 287 -4.79 17.90 -18.59
CA GLN A 287 -3.44 17.48 -18.21
C GLN A 287 -3.19 17.53 -16.70
N THR A 288 -3.93 18.34 -15.94
CA THR A 288 -3.84 18.39 -14.46
C THR A 288 -4.80 17.43 -13.77
N ARG A 289 -5.61 16.65 -14.50
CA ARG A 289 -6.39 15.53 -13.98
C ARG A 289 -5.49 14.33 -13.81
N SER A 290 -5.23 13.94 -12.58
CA SER A 290 -4.17 12.97 -12.25
C SER A 290 -4.30 11.63 -12.96
N GLN A 291 -5.50 11.09 -13.15
CA GLN A 291 -5.67 9.80 -13.83
C GLN A 291 -5.31 9.88 -15.33
N VAL A 292 -5.57 11.00 -15.98
CA VAL A 292 -5.15 11.24 -17.37
C VAL A 292 -3.65 11.44 -17.46
N ALA A 293 -3.09 12.26 -16.56
CA ALA A 293 -1.65 12.51 -16.49
C ALA A 293 -0.85 11.23 -16.18
N LEU A 294 -1.37 10.36 -15.31
CA LEU A 294 -0.77 9.05 -15.03
C LEU A 294 -0.82 8.11 -16.24
N TYR A 295 -1.94 8.09 -16.96
CA TYR A 295 -2.01 7.31 -18.19
C TYR A 295 -0.91 7.73 -19.19
N ASN A 296 -0.77 9.02 -19.42
CA ASN A 296 0.25 9.55 -20.33
C ASN A 296 1.67 9.26 -19.81
N PHE A 297 1.90 9.43 -18.51
CA PHE A 297 3.19 9.14 -17.87
C PHE A 297 3.61 7.67 -18.04
N TYR A 298 2.70 6.71 -17.83
CA TYR A 298 3.03 5.29 -17.99
C TYR A 298 3.10 4.88 -19.47
N ALA A 299 2.30 5.48 -20.36
CA ALA A 299 2.37 5.22 -21.79
C ALA A 299 3.73 5.63 -22.36
N SER A 300 4.23 6.82 -22.01
CA SER A 300 5.54 7.30 -22.47
C SER A 300 6.73 6.45 -21.98
N GLN A 301 6.62 5.85 -20.79
CA GLN A 301 7.67 4.92 -20.31
C GLN A 301 7.73 3.62 -21.12
N ASN A 302 6.60 3.12 -21.61
CA ASN A 302 6.55 1.92 -22.43
C ASN A 302 7.13 2.12 -23.84
N GLU A 303 7.02 3.34 -24.38
CA GLU A 303 7.61 3.69 -25.68
C GLU A 303 9.15 3.77 -25.64
N THR A 304 9.71 4.14 -24.50
CA THR A 304 11.16 4.28 -24.30
C THR A 304 11.85 2.91 -24.07
N GLN A 305 11.07 1.85 -23.81
CA GLN A 305 11.59 0.49 -23.60
C GLN A 305 11.49 -0.41 -24.84
N LYS A 306 10.93 0.08 -25.94
CA LYS A 306 10.93 -0.55 -27.26
C LYS A 306 12.10 -0.04 -28.09
#